data_518e69df44e4534e86112e07dbeda2eb
#
_entry.id   518e69df44e4534e86112e07dbeda2eb
#
_cell.length_a   1.000
_cell.length_b   1.000
_cell.length_c   1.000
_cell.angle_alpha   90.00
_cell.angle_beta   90.00
_cell.angle_gamma   90.00
#
_symmetry.space_group_name_H-M   'P 1'
#
loop_
_entity.id
_entity.type
_entity.pdbx_description
1 polymer ?
#
loop_
_entity_poly.entity_id
_entity_poly.type
_entity_poly.pdbx_seq_one_letter_code
_entity_poly.pdbx_strand_id
1 'polypeptide(L)'
;MKKATILFMMVLITGFVFSQSKDKRNESGRHLKPAGLNKFYGTWKYERQDEVFTIVLIKDEYYNKINGDQLDFAVGYHSYKKDGVLIDGHDVGGKNTITTGSFDKKVNNENILSFRFRETKNRVNARGTLTYVKGNPDKLVLKLILAEGGGMINIDGKGGQYKLHVPNNIELKRVK
;
A
#
# COMPACT_ATOMS: atom_id res chain seq x y z
N MET A 1 -86.60 -32.12 -10.79
CA MET A 1 -85.72 -31.27 -11.63
C MET A 1 -84.71 -30.63 -10.75
N LYS A 2 -83.47 -31.09 -10.70
CA LYS A 2 -82.40 -30.62 -9.82
C LYS A 2 -81.44 -29.83 -10.71
N LYS A 3 -81.30 -28.52 -10.43
CA LYS A 3 -80.35 -27.64 -11.10
C LYS A 3 -78.98 -27.82 -10.46
N ALA A 4 -78.05 -28.34 -11.18
CA ALA A 4 -76.65 -28.46 -10.78
C ALA A 4 -75.99 -27.08 -11.00
N THR A 5 -75.60 -26.43 -9.94
CA THR A 5 -74.81 -25.20 -9.94
C THR A 5 -73.35 -25.59 -10.03
N ILE A 6 -72.71 -25.40 -11.16
CA ILE A 6 -71.28 -25.55 -11.37
C ILE A 6 -70.61 -24.32 -10.81
N LEU A 7 -69.96 -24.47 -9.63
CA LEU A 7 -69.12 -23.45 -9.04
C LEU A 7 -67.76 -23.47 -9.76
N PHE A 8 -67.53 -22.50 -10.63
CA PHE A 8 -66.25 -22.31 -11.31
C PHE A 8 -65.28 -21.66 -10.36
N MET A 9 -64.49 -22.50 -9.70
CA MET A 9 -63.42 -22.03 -8.78
C MET A 9 -62.22 -21.53 -9.61
N MET A 10 -62.20 -20.23 -9.90
CA MET A 10 -61.12 -19.58 -10.60
C MET A 10 -59.91 -19.46 -9.62
N VAL A 11 -59.03 -20.42 -9.69
CA VAL A 11 -57.75 -20.39 -8.96
C VAL A 11 -56.89 -19.34 -9.65
N LEU A 12 -56.83 -18.14 -9.03
CA LEU A 12 -55.87 -17.10 -9.34
C LEU A 12 -54.50 -17.58 -8.89
N ILE A 13 -53.77 -18.21 -9.79
CA ILE A 13 -52.33 -18.44 -9.61
C ILE A 13 -51.65 -17.10 -9.82
N THR A 14 -51.54 -16.36 -8.71
CA THR A 14 -50.60 -15.23 -8.64
C THR A 14 -49.19 -15.80 -8.74
N GLY A 15 -48.70 -15.90 -9.97
CA GLY A 15 -47.30 -16.16 -10.22
C GLY A 15 -46.46 -15.05 -9.58
N PHE A 16 -45.92 -15.33 -8.44
CA PHE A 16 -44.80 -14.53 -7.92
C PHE A 16 -43.65 -14.70 -8.92
N VAL A 17 -43.61 -13.80 -9.87
CA VAL A 17 -42.39 -13.58 -10.65
C VAL A 17 -41.38 -13.01 -9.65
N PHE A 18 -40.61 -13.90 -9.04
CA PHE A 18 -39.36 -13.52 -8.44
C PHE A 18 -38.50 -12.99 -9.59
N SER A 19 -38.59 -11.70 -9.81
CA SER A 19 -37.59 -10.97 -10.56
C SER A 19 -36.29 -11.15 -9.78
N GLN A 20 -35.56 -12.20 -10.05
CA GLN A 20 -34.15 -12.28 -9.75
C GLN A 20 -33.53 -11.14 -10.56
N SER A 21 -33.43 -9.99 -9.94
CA SER A 21 -32.47 -8.99 -10.32
C SER A 21 -31.12 -9.70 -10.28
N LYS A 22 -30.75 -10.29 -11.43
CA LYS A 22 -29.35 -10.59 -11.68
C LYS A 22 -28.67 -9.24 -11.61
N ASP A 23 -28.15 -8.92 -10.42
CA ASP A 23 -27.09 -7.96 -10.29
C ASP A 23 -26.06 -8.38 -11.34
N LYS A 24 -26.12 -7.76 -12.49
CA LYS A 24 -25.03 -7.75 -13.44
C LYS A 24 -23.93 -6.97 -12.74
N ARG A 25 -23.27 -7.60 -11.74
CA ARG A 25 -21.96 -7.18 -11.32
C ARG A 25 -21.16 -7.17 -12.61
N ASN A 26 -20.85 -5.95 -13.04
CA ASN A 26 -19.96 -5.77 -14.17
C ASN A 26 -18.67 -6.49 -13.77
N GLU A 27 -18.47 -7.70 -14.30
CA GLU A 27 -17.29 -8.54 -14.06
C GLU A 27 -16.03 -7.96 -14.71
N SER A 28 -16.13 -6.81 -15.36
CA SER A 28 -14.96 -6.07 -15.80
C SER A 28 -14.39 -5.27 -14.64
N GLY A 29 -13.60 -5.92 -13.78
CA GLY A 29 -12.81 -5.25 -12.75
C GLY A 29 -12.00 -4.11 -13.36
N ARG A 30 -11.90 -3.00 -12.62
CA ARG A 30 -11.12 -1.85 -13.06
C ARG A 30 -9.65 -2.09 -12.75
N HIS A 31 -8.77 -1.81 -13.70
CA HIS A 31 -7.33 -1.77 -13.41
C HIS A 31 -6.94 -0.35 -12.99
N LEU A 32 -6.74 -0.16 -11.70
CA LEU A 32 -6.33 1.12 -11.11
C LEU A 32 -4.81 1.22 -11.17
N LYS A 33 -4.32 2.02 -12.12
CA LYS A 33 -2.90 2.35 -12.30
C LYS A 33 -2.66 3.76 -11.81
N PRO A 34 -2.05 3.95 -10.63
CA PRO A 34 -1.72 5.30 -10.19
C PRO A 34 -0.73 5.97 -11.14
N ALA A 35 -1.09 7.14 -11.61
CA ALA A 35 -0.24 7.91 -12.49
C ALA A 35 1.11 8.20 -11.80
N GLY A 36 2.19 8.08 -12.56
CA GLY A 36 3.52 8.45 -12.08
C GLY A 36 4.19 7.47 -11.11
N LEU A 37 3.59 6.32 -10.78
CA LEU A 37 4.19 5.35 -9.86
C LEU A 37 5.50 4.77 -10.41
N ASN A 38 5.61 4.59 -11.72
CA ASN A 38 6.78 3.99 -12.38
C ASN A 38 8.09 4.73 -12.11
N LYS A 39 8.05 6.04 -11.87
CA LYS A 39 9.25 6.84 -11.61
C LYS A 39 9.89 6.54 -10.25
N PHE A 40 9.16 5.90 -9.33
CA PHE A 40 9.67 5.51 -8.01
C PHE A 40 10.28 4.12 -7.99
N TYR A 41 9.95 3.24 -8.94
CA TYR A 41 10.51 1.89 -8.98
C TYR A 41 12.01 1.89 -9.23
N GLY A 42 12.70 0.91 -8.64
CA GLY A 42 14.13 0.70 -8.76
C GLY A 42 14.86 0.81 -7.44
N THR A 43 16.18 0.89 -7.53
CA THR A 43 17.07 1.00 -6.37
C THR A 43 17.51 2.44 -6.19
N TRP A 44 17.39 2.91 -4.97
CA TRP A 44 17.71 4.26 -4.56
C TRP A 44 18.68 4.25 -3.40
N LYS A 45 19.73 5.04 -3.44
CA LYS A 45 20.84 5.01 -2.50
C LYS A 45 21.17 6.40 -1.97
N TYR A 46 21.37 6.48 -0.67
CA TYR A 46 22.03 7.57 0.03
C TYR A 46 23.39 7.06 0.52
N GLU A 47 24.40 7.88 0.34
CA GLU A 47 25.76 7.56 0.71
C GLU A 47 26.42 8.81 1.31
N ARG A 48 26.92 8.71 2.53
CA ARG A 48 27.64 9.79 3.19
C ARG A 48 28.64 9.21 4.18
N GLN A 49 29.91 9.48 3.95
CA GLN A 49 31.01 8.95 4.78
C GLN A 49 30.92 7.42 4.92
N ASP A 50 30.68 6.94 6.14
CA ASP A 50 30.54 5.55 6.54
C ASP A 50 29.11 5.01 6.47
N GLU A 51 28.13 5.86 6.13
CA GLU A 51 26.71 5.51 6.09
C GLU A 51 26.21 5.26 4.68
N VAL A 52 25.55 4.11 4.51
CA VAL A 52 24.87 3.74 3.27
C VAL A 52 23.43 3.34 3.59
N PHE A 53 22.48 4.07 3.00
CA PHE A 53 21.06 3.71 3.09
C PHE A 53 20.51 3.43 1.70
N THR A 54 19.90 2.27 1.53
CA THR A 54 19.35 1.83 0.25
C THR A 54 17.87 1.52 0.40
N ILE A 55 17.08 1.93 -0.58
CA ILE A 55 15.68 1.53 -0.75
C ILE A 55 15.55 0.84 -2.10
N VAL A 56 14.88 -0.29 -2.12
CA VAL A 56 14.47 -0.98 -3.34
C VAL A 56 12.95 -0.97 -3.40
N LEU A 57 12.40 -0.40 -4.48
CA LEU A 57 10.96 -0.38 -4.73
C LEU A 57 10.64 -1.18 -5.97
N ILE A 58 9.72 -2.11 -5.84
CA ILE A 58 9.24 -2.97 -6.92
C ILE A 58 7.74 -2.79 -7.11
N LYS A 59 7.30 -3.03 -8.33
CA LYS A 59 5.87 -3.09 -8.64
C LYS A 59 5.27 -4.34 -8.02
N ASP A 60 4.09 -4.19 -7.43
CA ASP A 60 3.24 -5.30 -7.01
C ASP A 60 1.79 -5.00 -7.40
N GLU A 61 0.97 -6.03 -7.43
CA GLU A 61 -0.41 -5.94 -7.89
C GLU A 61 -1.33 -6.62 -6.87
N TYR A 62 -2.39 -5.91 -6.50
CA TYR A 62 -3.46 -6.46 -5.68
C TYR A 62 -4.69 -6.73 -6.54
N TYR A 63 -5.20 -7.93 -6.48
CA TYR A 63 -6.44 -8.34 -7.12
C TYR A 63 -7.54 -8.52 -6.08
N ASN A 64 -8.61 -7.73 -6.20
CA ASN A 64 -9.80 -7.85 -5.37
C ASN A 64 -10.75 -8.89 -5.97
N LYS A 65 -10.82 -10.06 -5.36
CA LYS A 65 -11.66 -11.18 -5.82
C LYS A 65 -13.17 -10.90 -5.75
N ILE A 66 -13.59 -9.89 -4.99
CA ILE A 66 -15.02 -9.58 -4.80
C ILE A 66 -15.58 -8.82 -6.00
N ASN A 67 -14.83 -7.83 -6.50
CA ASN A 67 -15.29 -6.94 -7.57
C ASN A 67 -14.42 -7.00 -8.84
N GLY A 68 -13.39 -7.85 -8.85
CA GLY A 68 -12.47 -7.99 -9.97
C GLY A 68 -11.49 -6.82 -10.15
N ASP A 69 -11.49 -5.82 -9.24
CA ASP A 69 -10.59 -4.69 -9.36
C ASP A 69 -9.13 -5.12 -9.15
N GLN A 70 -8.25 -4.59 -9.98
CA GLN A 70 -6.81 -4.74 -9.90
C GLN A 70 -6.17 -3.40 -9.55
N LEU A 71 -5.22 -3.38 -8.62
CA LEU A 71 -4.55 -2.17 -8.18
C LEU A 71 -3.04 -2.36 -8.25
N ASP A 72 -2.35 -1.52 -9.02
CA ASP A 72 -0.89 -1.43 -9.01
C ASP A 72 -0.45 -0.63 -7.79
N PHE A 73 0.56 -1.12 -7.08
CA PHE A 73 1.15 -0.43 -5.94
C PHE A 73 2.67 -0.71 -5.86
N ALA A 74 3.36 -0.07 -4.95
CA ALA A 74 4.76 -0.34 -4.72
C ALA A 74 4.96 -1.01 -3.36
N VAL A 75 5.80 -2.03 -3.36
CA VAL A 75 6.37 -2.62 -2.16
C VAL A 75 7.88 -2.53 -2.22
N GLY A 76 8.53 -2.73 -1.10
CA GLY A 76 9.97 -2.72 -1.13
C GLY A 76 10.60 -3.02 0.21
N TYR A 77 11.89 -2.97 0.22
CA TYR A 77 12.71 -3.16 1.40
C TYR A 77 13.79 -2.09 1.48
N HIS A 78 14.39 -1.96 2.64
CA HIS A 78 15.51 -1.09 2.86
C HIS A 78 16.69 -1.83 3.47
N SER A 79 17.86 -1.24 3.34
CA SER A 79 19.09 -1.65 3.99
C SER A 79 19.79 -0.41 4.50
N TYR A 80 20.18 -0.40 5.77
CA TYR A 80 21.01 0.63 6.36
C TYR A 80 22.28 0.04 6.93
N LYS A 81 23.41 0.49 6.39
CA LYS A 81 24.75 0.08 6.82
C LYS A 81 25.50 1.28 7.37
N LYS A 82 26.30 1.01 8.40
CA LYS A 82 27.29 1.95 8.94
C LYS A 82 28.62 1.23 9.13
N ASP A 83 29.71 1.80 8.68
CA ASP A 83 31.04 1.15 8.67
C ASP A 83 31.02 -0.23 7.99
N GLY A 84 30.21 -0.37 6.95
CA GLY A 84 29.99 -1.65 6.23
C GLY A 84 29.12 -2.68 6.97
N VAL A 85 28.75 -2.44 8.22
CA VAL A 85 27.92 -3.33 9.06
C VAL A 85 26.44 -3.02 8.85
N LEU A 86 25.61 -4.05 8.66
CA LEU A 86 24.16 -3.90 8.57
C LEU A 86 23.57 -3.51 9.92
N ILE A 87 23.01 -2.31 10.00
CA ILE A 87 22.37 -1.76 11.19
C ILE A 87 20.89 -2.08 11.22
N ASP A 88 20.19 -1.94 10.08
CA ASP A 88 18.76 -2.23 9.96
C ASP A 88 18.36 -2.64 8.54
N GLY A 89 17.26 -3.37 8.42
CA GLY A 89 16.73 -3.82 7.14
C GLY A 89 17.29 -5.14 6.66
N HIS A 90 17.36 -5.31 5.34
CA HIS A 90 17.82 -6.54 4.69
C HIS A 90 18.75 -6.22 3.51
N ASP A 91 19.78 -7.01 3.31
CA ASP A 91 20.73 -6.80 2.21
C ASP A 91 20.12 -7.11 0.84
N VAL A 92 19.39 -8.22 0.71
CA VAL A 92 18.76 -8.64 -0.55
C VAL A 92 17.54 -9.52 -0.24
N GLY A 93 16.41 -9.28 -0.93
CA GLY A 93 15.27 -10.20 -0.96
C GLY A 93 14.55 -10.43 0.37
N GLY A 94 14.71 -9.52 1.33
CA GLY A 94 14.06 -9.59 2.63
C GLY A 94 12.54 -9.33 2.57
N LYS A 95 11.87 -9.48 3.72
CA LYS A 95 10.46 -9.12 3.84
C LYS A 95 10.25 -7.65 3.54
N ASN A 96 9.13 -7.32 2.89
CA ASN A 96 8.77 -5.94 2.61
C ASN A 96 8.70 -5.11 3.89
N THR A 97 9.55 -4.08 3.97
CA THR A 97 9.58 -3.09 5.03
C THR A 97 8.95 -1.77 4.61
N ILE A 98 8.67 -1.66 3.31
CA ILE A 98 8.02 -0.52 2.67
C ILE A 98 6.77 -1.04 1.96
N THR A 99 5.63 -0.42 2.26
CA THR A 99 4.37 -0.73 1.59
C THR A 99 3.63 0.58 1.33
N THR A 100 3.27 0.83 0.09
CA THR A 100 2.44 2.00 -0.21
C THR A 100 1.08 1.82 0.42
N GLY A 101 0.61 2.84 1.13
CA GLY A 101 -0.74 2.87 1.65
C GLY A 101 -1.78 2.97 0.52
N SER A 102 -3.05 2.77 0.87
CA SER A 102 -4.13 3.16 -0.04
C SER A 102 -3.89 4.62 -0.46
N PHE A 103 -3.89 4.85 -1.76
CA PHE A 103 -3.66 6.19 -2.31
C PHE A 103 -4.58 7.17 -1.61
N ASP A 104 -3.99 8.04 -0.80
CA ASP A 104 -4.74 9.14 -0.23
C ASP A 104 -5.12 10.07 -1.39
N LYS A 105 -6.39 10.02 -1.78
CA LYS A 105 -6.95 10.88 -2.84
C LYS A 105 -6.73 12.37 -2.58
N LYS A 106 -6.37 12.74 -1.34
CA LYS A 106 -6.05 14.10 -0.94
C LYS A 106 -4.66 14.54 -1.36
N VAL A 107 -3.73 13.61 -1.58
CA VAL A 107 -2.39 13.92 -2.09
C VAL A 107 -2.35 13.61 -3.58
N ASN A 108 -3.08 14.40 -4.36
CA ASN A 108 -3.14 14.29 -5.83
C ASN A 108 -1.85 14.81 -6.49
N ASN A 109 -0.70 14.53 -5.89
CA ASN A 109 0.60 14.94 -6.39
C ASN A 109 1.37 13.73 -6.88
N GLU A 110 1.40 13.53 -8.18
CA GLU A 110 2.13 12.45 -8.85
C GLU A 110 3.64 12.41 -8.52
N ASN A 111 4.16 13.47 -7.92
CA ASN A 111 5.56 13.55 -7.52
C ASN A 111 5.80 13.13 -6.06
N ILE A 112 4.77 12.73 -5.33
CA ILE A 112 4.88 12.29 -3.94
C ILE A 112 4.32 10.88 -3.80
N LEU A 113 5.15 9.95 -3.37
CA LEU A 113 4.76 8.61 -2.98
C LEU A 113 4.73 8.52 -1.45
N SER A 114 3.55 8.31 -0.88
CA SER A 114 3.37 8.05 0.55
C SER A 114 3.38 6.55 0.83
N PHE A 115 4.04 6.13 1.90
CA PHE A 115 4.20 4.73 2.24
C PHE A 115 4.28 4.49 3.76
N ARG A 116 4.08 3.24 4.16
CA ARG A 116 4.41 2.75 5.49
C ARG A 116 5.84 2.23 5.47
N PHE A 117 6.60 2.59 6.48
CA PHE A 117 7.97 2.16 6.69
C PHE A 117 8.08 1.44 8.04
N ARG A 118 8.86 0.38 8.10
CA ARG A 118 9.12 -0.37 9.32
C ARG A 118 10.61 -0.64 9.47
N GLU A 119 11.20 -0.11 10.53
CA GLU A 119 12.51 -0.58 11.00
C GLU A 119 12.40 -2.03 11.49
N THR A 120 13.30 -2.88 11.09
CA THR A 120 13.24 -4.32 11.40
C THR A 120 13.81 -4.63 12.77
N LYS A 121 14.95 -4.03 13.13
CA LYS A 121 15.66 -4.27 14.38
C LYS A 121 14.88 -3.77 15.60
N ASN A 122 14.40 -2.55 15.55
CA ASN A 122 13.68 -1.93 16.66
C ASN A 122 12.17 -2.02 16.56
N ARG A 123 11.66 -2.60 15.45
CA ARG A 123 10.22 -2.75 15.16
C ARG A 123 9.45 -1.43 15.19
N VAL A 124 10.13 -0.32 14.84
CA VAL A 124 9.54 1.01 14.81
C VAL A 124 8.82 1.23 13.49
N ASN A 125 7.58 1.72 13.55
CA ASN A 125 6.80 2.07 12.38
C ASN A 125 6.86 3.57 12.12
N ALA A 126 6.95 3.93 10.85
CA ALA A 126 6.92 5.31 10.39
C ALA A 126 6.02 5.48 9.18
N ARG A 127 5.56 6.71 8.95
CA ARG A 127 5.02 7.15 7.67
C ARG A 127 6.15 7.77 6.88
N GLY A 128 6.32 7.33 5.65
CA GLY A 128 7.33 7.85 4.75
C GLY A 128 6.73 8.57 3.56
N THR A 129 7.47 9.53 3.04
CA THR A 129 7.22 10.12 1.74
C THR A 129 8.50 10.09 0.92
N LEU A 130 8.36 9.73 -0.36
CA LEU A 130 9.39 9.94 -1.39
C LEU A 130 8.89 11.03 -2.32
N THR A 131 9.65 12.11 -2.41
CA THR A 131 9.34 13.22 -3.31
C THR A 131 10.26 13.17 -4.52
N TYR A 132 9.67 13.04 -5.70
CA TYR A 132 10.40 13.09 -6.96
C TYR A 132 10.84 14.52 -7.27
N VAL A 133 12.11 14.71 -7.58
CA VAL A 133 12.67 16.00 -7.90
C VAL A 133 12.44 16.30 -9.38
N LYS A 134 11.52 17.22 -9.67
CA LYS A 134 11.20 17.63 -11.05
C LYS A 134 12.47 18.14 -11.77
N GLY A 135 12.72 17.60 -12.97
CA GLY A 135 13.93 17.92 -13.75
C GLY A 135 15.17 17.09 -13.37
N ASN A 136 15.09 16.23 -12.34
CA ASN A 136 16.17 15.30 -11.98
C ASN A 136 15.62 13.89 -11.74
N PRO A 137 15.50 13.07 -12.80
CA PRO A 137 14.87 11.74 -12.70
C PRO A 137 15.66 10.74 -11.84
N ASP A 138 16.90 11.04 -11.55
CA ASP A 138 17.78 10.19 -10.74
C ASP A 138 17.83 10.63 -9.26
N LYS A 139 16.91 11.50 -8.81
CA LYS A 139 16.88 12.01 -7.45
C LYS A 139 15.51 11.91 -6.81
N LEU A 140 15.46 11.38 -5.58
CA LEU A 140 14.31 11.43 -4.66
C LEU A 140 14.70 12.10 -3.35
N VAL A 141 13.73 12.70 -2.67
CA VAL A 141 13.88 13.15 -1.28
C VAL A 141 13.04 12.25 -0.38
N LEU A 142 13.68 11.59 0.57
CA LEU A 142 13.05 10.77 1.60
C LEU A 142 12.76 11.60 2.84
N LYS A 143 11.54 11.47 3.35
CA LYS A 143 11.15 11.96 4.69
C LYS A 143 10.38 10.87 5.43
N LEU A 144 10.79 10.58 6.67
CA LEU A 144 10.13 9.65 7.58
C LEU A 144 9.60 10.41 8.81
N ILE A 145 8.39 10.07 9.24
CA ILE A 145 7.75 10.62 10.43
C ILE A 145 7.27 9.42 11.25
N LEU A 146 7.64 9.37 12.52
CA LEU A 146 7.14 8.34 13.43
C LEU A 146 5.62 8.28 13.37
N ALA A 147 5.07 7.09 13.25
CA ALA A 147 3.62 6.90 13.30
C ALA A 147 3.14 7.16 14.74
N GLU A 148 2.11 7.99 14.90
CA GLU A 148 1.45 8.19 16.19
C GLU A 148 0.96 6.83 16.71
N GLY A 149 1.30 6.48 17.95
CA GLY A 149 1.00 5.17 18.53
C GLY A 149 1.85 4.02 17.97
N GLY A 150 2.88 4.29 17.14
CA GLY A 150 3.74 3.31 16.50
C GLY A 150 4.73 2.60 17.43
N GLY A 151 4.71 2.87 18.73
CA GLY A 151 5.47 2.15 19.71
C GLY A 151 4.70 0.95 20.25
N MET A 152 5.35 -0.22 20.38
CA MET A 152 4.80 -1.24 21.26
C MET A 152 4.71 -0.62 22.67
N ILE A 153 3.52 -0.72 23.28
CA ILE A 153 3.39 -0.52 24.72
C ILE A 153 4.25 -1.61 25.34
N ASN A 154 5.39 -1.25 25.92
CA ASN A 154 6.12 -2.17 26.77
C ASN A 154 5.17 -2.58 27.89
N ILE A 155 5.07 -3.90 28.13
CA ILE A 155 4.23 -4.48 29.18
C ILE A 155 4.50 -3.82 30.55
N ASP A 156 5.66 -3.18 30.71
CA ASP A 156 6.11 -2.49 31.93
C ASP A 156 5.63 -1.05 32.06
N GLY A 157 4.78 -0.53 31.14
CA GLY A 157 4.25 0.84 31.22
C GLY A 157 5.29 1.96 31.08
N LYS A 158 6.56 1.64 30.87
CA LYS A 158 7.61 2.63 30.60
C LYS A 158 7.61 3.00 29.13
N GLY A 159 6.94 4.08 28.77
CA GLY A 159 6.96 4.64 27.44
C GLY A 159 8.39 5.01 27.04
N GLY A 160 9.04 4.16 26.25
CA GLY A 160 10.31 4.50 25.63
C GLY A 160 10.10 5.57 24.57
N GLN A 161 10.97 6.59 24.52
CA GLN A 161 11.01 7.50 23.38
C GLN A 161 11.50 6.71 22.17
N TYR A 162 10.57 6.40 21.27
CA TYR A 162 10.92 5.74 20.02
C TYR A 162 11.60 6.75 19.10
N LYS A 163 12.76 6.38 18.60
CA LYS A 163 13.55 7.16 17.65
C LYS A 163 13.82 6.29 16.43
N LEU A 164 13.71 6.89 15.25
CA LEU A 164 14.22 6.27 14.03
C LEU A 164 15.74 6.23 14.06
N HIS A 165 16.31 5.09 13.74
CA HIS A 165 17.76 4.87 13.68
C HIS A 165 18.28 4.99 12.26
N VAL A 166 17.40 4.85 11.27
CA VAL A 166 17.74 5.04 9.86
C VAL A 166 17.83 6.53 9.52
N PRO A 167 18.65 6.90 8.51
CA PRO A 167 18.74 8.27 8.04
C PRO A 167 17.39 8.82 7.60
N ASN A 168 17.14 10.09 7.88
CA ASN A 168 15.90 10.79 7.60
C ASN A 168 16.17 12.16 7.01
N ASN A 169 15.23 12.71 6.21
CA ASN A 169 15.37 13.95 5.46
C ASN A 169 16.61 13.94 4.55
N ILE A 170 16.74 12.88 3.74
CA ILE A 170 17.91 12.64 2.90
C ILE A 170 17.54 12.63 1.42
N GLU A 171 18.53 12.96 0.59
CA GLU A 171 18.44 12.80 -0.86
C GLU A 171 18.95 11.42 -1.26
N LEU A 172 18.16 10.71 -2.03
CA LEU A 172 18.48 9.43 -2.61
C LEU A 172 18.82 9.59 -4.09
N LYS A 173 19.83 8.89 -4.55
CA LYS A 173 20.22 8.80 -5.97
C LYS A 173 19.84 7.45 -6.53
N ARG A 174 19.39 7.41 -7.76
CA ARG A 174 19.10 6.17 -8.48
C ARG A 174 20.38 5.38 -8.71
N VAL A 175 20.35 4.11 -8.40
CA VAL A 175 21.42 3.17 -8.77
C VAL A 175 21.11 2.68 -10.19
N LYS A 176 22.09 2.82 -11.09
CA LYS A 176 22.02 2.35 -12.49
C LYS A 176 22.53 0.94 -12.61
#